data_c31d083c1c6de4cd9c0c362b4bc7e235
#
_entry.id   c31d083c1c6de4cd9c0c362b4bc7e235
#
_cell.length_a   1.000
_cell.length_b   1.000
_cell.length_c   1.000
_cell.angle_alpha   90.00
_cell.angle_beta   90.00
_cell.angle_gamma   90.00
#
_symmetry.space_group_name_H-M   'P 1'
#
loop_
_entity.id
_entity.type
_entity.pdbx_description
1 polymer ?
#
loop_
_entity_poly.entity_id
_entity_poly.type
_entity_poly.pdbx_seq_one_letter_code
_entity_poly.pdbx_strand_id
1 'polypeptide(L)'
;MLCTILVGMNHYIYCNVYKAANKIITEVIIKMSQYKVRKLNKPINCVVEVPGSKSITNRALLMAALSDGECRLNGVLFSDDSRHFLTSLISLGYIIQVNEVEKYVIIEGHGGNLPKKEGTINVGSAGTAARFLTAMLGLSDGKYTIDESDQS
;
A
#
# COMPACT_ATOMS: atom_id res chain seq x y z
N MET A 1 -33.49 -10.09 11.00
CA MET A 1 -32.19 -10.78 10.93
C MET A 1 -31.09 -9.71 10.93
N LEU A 2 -30.40 -9.55 12.06
CA LEU A 2 -29.33 -8.53 12.21
C LEU A 2 -28.02 -9.12 11.64
N CYS A 3 -27.49 -8.52 10.62
CA CYS A 3 -26.16 -8.84 10.12
C CYS A 3 -25.16 -7.94 10.86
N THR A 4 -24.36 -8.51 11.74
CA THR A 4 -23.27 -7.81 12.42
C THR A 4 -21.98 -8.13 11.66
N ILE A 5 -21.42 -7.14 11.01
CA ILE A 5 -20.11 -7.28 10.35
C ILE A 5 -19.04 -6.85 11.37
N LEU A 6 -18.23 -7.80 11.78
CA LEU A 6 -17.02 -7.56 12.59
C LEU A 6 -15.90 -7.12 11.65
N VAL A 7 -15.52 -5.85 11.71
CA VAL A 7 -14.28 -5.37 11.07
C VAL A 7 -13.16 -5.57 12.07
N GLY A 8 -12.54 -6.75 12.05
CA GLY A 8 -11.45 -7.12 12.93
C GLY A 8 -10.11 -7.01 12.23
N MET A 9 -9.24 -6.16 12.73
CA MET A 9 -7.80 -6.38 12.63
C MET A 9 -7.45 -7.56 13.52
N ASN A 10 -6.82 -8.57 12.93
CA ASN A 10 -6.14 -9.72 13.55
C ASN A 10 -6.39 -9.93 15.06
N HIS A 11 -7.46 -10.64 15.41
CA HIS A 11 -7.54 -11.23 16.75
C HIS A 11 -8.08 -12.65 16.65
N TYR A 12 -7.21 -13.58 17.00
CA TYR A 12 -7.57 -14.95 17.31
C TYR A 12 -8.63 -14.94 18.40
N ILE A 13 -9.71 -15.66 18.18
CA ILE A 13 -10.73 -15.94 19.19
C ILE A 13 -10.11 -16.87 20.22
N TYR A 14 -9.67 -16.33 21.34
CA TYR A 14 -9.41 -17.15 22.55
C TYR A 14 -10.74 -17.43 23.23
N CYS A 15 -11.23 -18.62 23.04
CA CYS A 15 -12.38 -19.12 23.75
C CYS A 15 -11.93 -19.66 25.11
N ASN A 16 -12.53 -19.09 26.18
CA ASN A 16 -12.61 -19.62 27.51
C ASN A 16 -11.34 -19.83 28.35
N VAL A 17 -10.95 -18.84 29.19
CA VAL A 17 -10.42 -19.16 30.54
C VAL A 17 -10.53 -18.03 31.60
N TYR A 18 -10.90 -16.80 31.31
CA TYR A 18 -10.93 -15.72 32.34
C TYR A 18 -12.30 -15.05 32.47
N LYS A 19 -13.17 -15.66 33.31
CA LYS A 19 -14.60 -15.33 33.37
C LYS A 19 -15.03 -14.11 34.20
N ALA A 20 -14.20 -13.41 34.94
CA ALA A 20 -14.69 -12.36 35.84
C ALA A 20 -14.06 -10.96 35.64
N ALA A 21 -12.76 -10.85 35.41
CA ALA A 21 -12.11 -9.54 35.31
C ALA A 21 -12.17 -8.96 33.87
N ASN A 22 -12.36 -9.79 32.85
CA ASN A 22 -12.34 -9.37 31.45
C ASN A 22 -13.71 -8.96 30.88
N LYS A 23 -14.80 -9.14 31.63
CA LYS A 23 -16.15 -8.86 31.09
C LYS A 23 -16.33 -7.37 30.72
N ILE A 24 -15.84 -6.47 31.56
CA ILE A 24 -15.96 -5.03 31.33
C ILE A 24 -15.04 -4.58 30.18
N ILE A 25 -13.79 -5.06 30.16
CA ILE A 25 -12.83 -4.74 29.12
C ILE A 25 -13.27 -5.35 27.78
N THR A 26 -13.76 -6.58 27.81
CA THR A 26 -14.27 -7.25 26.59
C THR A 26 -15.53 -6.57 26.06
N GLU A 27 -16.44 -6.14 26.93
CA GLU A 27 -17.64 -5.40 26.51
C GLU A 27 -17.30 -4.01 25.93
N VAL A 28 -16.30 -3.33 26.48
CA VAL A 28 -15.83 -2.03 25.95
C VAL A 28 -15.13 -2.21 24.60
N ILE A 29 -14.24 -3.19 24.46
CA ILE A 29 -13.54 -3.48 23.21
C ILE A 29 -14.53 -3.96 22.13
N ILE A 30 -15.47 -4.83 22.47
CA ILE A 30 -16.51 -5.30 21.55
C ILE A 30 -17.41 -4.14 21.11
N LYS A 31 -17.73 -3.23 22.05
CA LYS A 31 -18.58 -2.06 21.75
C LYS A 31 -17.86 -1.04 20.83
N MET A 32 -16.54 -0.93 20.90
CA MET A 32 -15.75 -0.06 20.03
C MET A 32 -15.51 -0.66 18.62
N SER A 33 -15.62 -1.99 18.47
CA SER A 33 -15.41 -2.68 17.19
C SER A 33 -16.70 -3.07 16.46
N GLN A 34 -17.88 -2.76 17.01
CA GLN A 34 -19.16 -3.08 16.39
C GLN A 34 -19.78 -1.86 15.73
N TYR A 35 -20.04 -1.97 14.43
CA TYR A 35 -20.81 -0.99 13.68
C TYR A 35 -22.18 -1.56 13.32
N LYS A 36 -23.26 -0.89 13.76
CA LYS A 36 -24.62 -1.28 13.42
C LYS A 36 -24.97 -0.79 12.02
N VAL A 37 -24.94 -1.68 11.06
CA VAL A 37 -25.32 -1.37 9.68
C VAL A 37 -26.84 -1.15 9.60
N ARG A 38 -27.27 -0.02 9.03
CA ARG A 38 -28.69 0.21 8.72
C ARG A 38 -29.11 -0.65 7.54
N LYS A 39 -30.22 -1.36 7.70
CA LYS A 39 -30.88 -2.02 6.56
C LYS A 39 -31.40 -0.94 5.62
N LEU A 40 -31.01 -1.01 4.36
CA LEU A 40 -31.55 -0.14 3.31
C LEU A 40 -32.85 -0.74 2.79
N ASN A 41 -33.89 0.05 2.78
CA ASN A 41 -35.24 -0.36 2.31
C ASN A 41 -35.49 -0.01 0.84
N LYS A 42 -34.56 0.70 0.21
CA LYS A 42 -34.63 1.11 -1.19
C LYS A 42 -33.26 0.86 -1.85
N PRO A 43 -33.21 0.58 -3.15
CA PRO A 43 -31.95 0.53 -3.90
C PRO A 43 -31.18 1.85 -3.77
N ILE A 44 -29.86 1.75 -3.60
CA ILE A 44 -28.99 2.92 -3.63
C ILE A 44 -28.80 3.30 -5.10
N ASN A 45 -29.12 4.55 -5.42
CA ASN A 45 -28.78 5.15 -6.71
C ASN A 45 -27.89 6.37 -6.44
N CYS A 46 -26.61 6.12 -6.29
CA CYS A 46 -25.61 7.18 -6.11
C CYS A 46 -24.29 6.77 -6.76
N VAL A 47 -23.53 7.78 -7.17
CA VAL A 47 -22.14 7.61 -7.60
C VAL A 47 -21.28 7.78 -6.35
N VAL A 48 -20.43 6.79 -6.09
CA VAL A 48 -19.46 6.83 -4.99
C VAL A 48 -18.06 6.93 -5.58
N GLU A 49 -17.38 8.03 -5.28
CA GLU A 49 -15.98 8.19 -5.62
C GLU A 49 -15.13 7.46 -4.57
N VAL A 50 -14.32 6.51 -5.01
CA VAL A 50 -13.41 5.76 -4.13
C VAL A 50 -11.99 6.26 -4.30
N PRO A 51 -11.18 6.28 -3.22
CA PRO A 51 -9.76 6.61 -3.34
C PRO A 51 -9.02 5.58 -4.21
N GLY A 52 -7.87 5.96 -4.75
CA GLY A 52 -6.99 5.05 -5.48
C GLY A 52 -6.63 3.80 -4.67
N SER A 53 -6.34 2.71 -5.35
CA SER A 53 -5.94 1.46 -4.71
C SER A 53 -4.43 1.43 -4.47
N LYS A 54 -3.99 1.18 -3.23
CA LYS A 54 -2.58 0.99 -2.88
C LYS A 54 -1.91 -0.09 -3.74
N SER A 55 -2.57 -1.23 -3.87
CA SER A 55 -2.04 -2.37 -4.64
C SER A 55 -1.95 -2.09 -6.14
N ILE A 56 -2.90 -1.35 -6.71
CA ILE A 56 -2.86 -0.98 -8.12
C ILE A 56 -1.78 0.08 -8.33
N THR A 57 -1.66 1.07 -7.45
CA THR A 57 -0.62 2.10 -7.50
C THR A 57 0.78 1.49 -7.54
N ASN A 58 1.12 0.60 -6.61
CA ASN A 58 2.46 0.00 -6.58
C ASN A 58 2.77 -0.83 -7.84
N ARG A 59 1.77 -1.53 -8.39
CA ARG A 59 1.95 -2.25 -9.67
C ARG A 59 2.14 -1.30 -10.85
N ALA A 60 1.35 -0.23 -10.90
CA ALA A 60 1.45 0.77 -11.96
C ALA A 60 2.81 1.49 -11.93
N LEU A 61 3.33 1.82 -10.74
CA LEU A 61 4.67 2.40 -10.57
C LEU A 61 5.76 1.47 -11.10
N LEU A 62 5.67 0.16 -10.76
CA LEU A 62 6.60 -0.85 -11.28
C LEU A 62 6.54 -0.93 -12.82
N MET A 63 5.33 -1.03 -13.38
CA MET A 63 5.15 -1.14 -14.83
C MET A 63 5.65 0.11 -15.56
N ALA A 64 5.40 1.30 -15.01
CA ALA A 64 5.89 2.55 -15.56
C ALA A 64 7.43 2.64 -15.54
N ALA A 65 8.07 2.20 -14.45
CA ALA A 65 9.53 2.17 -14.36
C ALA A 65 10.17 1.19 -15.37
N LEU A 66 9.50 0.08 -15.66
CA LEU A 66 9.97 -0.93 -16.61
C LEU A 66 9.57 -0.64 -18.07
N SER A 67 8.65 0.30 -18.31
CA SER A 67 8.24 0.70 -19.65
C SER A 67 9.37 1.40 -20.42
N ASP A 68 9.18 1.61 -21.71
CA ASP A 68 10.05 2.41 -22.54
C ASP A 68 9.45 3.82 -22.70
N GLY A 69 10.20 4.86 -22.26
CA GLY A 69 9.78 6.25 -22.32
C GLY A 69 8.88 6.73 -21.19
N GLU A 70 8.32 7.93 -21.39
CA GLU A 70 7.53 8.64 -20.37
C GLU A 70 6.15 7.99 -20.15
N CYS A 71 5.81 7.73 -18.91
CA CYS A 71 4.52 7.19 -18.52
C CYS A 71 3.87 8.07 -17.44
N ARG A 72 2.63 8.55 -17.70
CA ARG A 72 1.82 9.30 -16.74
C ARG A 72 0.80 8.40 -16.07
N LEU A 73 0.86 8.32 -14.74
CA LEU A 73 -0.10 7.60 -13.90
C LEU A 73 -1.03 8.59 -13.22
N ASN A 74 -2.34 8.49 -13.45
CA ASN A 74 -3.35 9.33 -12.82
C ASN A 74 -4.12 8.55 -11.74
N GLY A 75 -4.62 9.25 -10.71
CA GLY A 75 -5.36 8.64 -9.61
C GLY A 75 -4.48 7.85 -8.64
N VAL A 76 -3.22 8.20 -8.53
CA VAL A 76 -2.25 7.58 -7.63
C VAL A 76 -2.67 7.75 -6.18
N LEU A 77 -2.64 6.67 -5.39
CA LEU A 77 -2.81 6.73 -3.95
C LEU A 77 -1.44 6.92 -3.29
N PHE A 78 -1.23 8.07 -2.66
CA PHE A 78 -0.03 8.38 -1.90
C PHE A 78 -0.16 7.84 -0.47
N SER A 79 0.07 6.54 -0.30
CA SER A 79 0.23 5.87 0.98
C SER A 79 1.71 5.78 1.35
N ASP A 80 2.04 5.41 2.59
CA ASP A 80 3.42 5.20 3.00
C ASP A 80 4.15 4.20 2.09
N ASP A 81 3.52 3.08 1.75
CA ASP A 81 4.07 2.09 0.83
C ASP A 81 4.40 2.68 -0.56
N SER A 82 3.50 3.48 -1.13
CA SER A 82 3.74 4.09 -2.46
C SER A 82 4.80 5.19 -2.40
N ARG A 83 4.90 5.91 -1.28
CA ARG A 83 5.98 6.88 -1.04
C ARG A 83 7.33 6.18 -0.94
N HIS A 84 7.44 5.09 -0.18
CA HIS A 84 8.66 4.27 -0.13
C HIS A 84 9.02 3.72 -1.50
N PHE A 85 8.03 3.28 -2.29
CA PHE A 85 8.27 2.81 -3.65
C PHE A 85 8.85 3.93 -4.54
N LEU A 86 8.24 5.11 -4.54
CA LEU A 86 8.70 6.27 -5.30
C LEU A 86 10.11 6.71 -4.88
N THR A 87 10.38 6.81 -3.58
CA THR A 87 11.70 7.16 -3.04
C THR A 87 12.76 6.15 -3.48
N SER A 88 12.43 4.87 -3.46
CA SER A 88 13.31 3.80 -3.91
C SER A 88 13.63 3.92 -5.40
N LEU A 89 12.65 4.19 -6.26
CA LEU A 89 12.87 4.41 -7.68
C LEU A 89 13.77 5.63 -7.94
N ILE A 90 13.54 6.74 -7.22
CA ILE A 90 14.38 7.95 -7.31
C ILE A 90 15.83 7.62 -6.90
N SER A 91 16.04 6.85 -5.83
CA SER A 91 17.36 6.40 -5.38
C SER A 91 18.07 5.55 -6.44
N LEU A 92 17.31 4.74 -7.20
CA LEU A 92 17.79 3.94 -8.32
C LEU A 92 18.06 4.78 -9.60
N GLY A 93 17.77 6.07 -9.56
CA GLY A 93 18.09 7.02 -10.63
C GLY A 93 16.96 7.28 -11.63
N TYR A 94 15.75 6.81 -11.39
CA TYR A 94 14.61 7.14 -12.23
C TYR A 94 14.23 8.64 -12.12
N ILE A 95 13.90 9.24 -13.24
CA ILE A 95 13.38 10.61 -13.29
C ILE A 95 11.88 10.55 -13.05
N ILE A 96 11.44 11.17 -11.95
CA ILE A 96 10.04 11.09 -11.50
C ILE A 96 9.55 12.49 -11.13
N GLN A 97 8.37 12.85 -11.66
CA GLN A 97 7.61 14.02 -11.24
C GLN A 97 6.39 13.58 -10.44
N VAL A 98 6.20 14.16 -9.27
CA VAL A 98 5.10 13.82 -8.36
C VAL A 98 4.21 15.02 -8.15
N ASN A 99 2.90 14.88 -8.35
CA ASN A 99 1.90 15.86 -7.96
C ASN A 99 0.83 15.20 -7.10
N GLU A 100 0.95 15.39 -5.78
CA GLU A 100 0.02 14.80 -4.81
C GLU A 100 -1.35 15.48 -4.81
N VAL A 101 -1.41 16.76 -5.15
CA VAL A 101 -2.67 17.54 -5.19
C VAL A 101 -3.56 17.03 -6.31
N GLU A 102 -3.00 16.88 -7.51
CA GLU A 102 -3.70 16.37 -8.69
C GLU A 102 -3.64 14.83 -8.79
N LYS A 103 -3.00 14.17 -7.82
CA LYS A 103 -2.88 12.72 -7.71
C LYS A 103 -2.30 12.05 -8.95
N TYR A 104 -1.21 12.62 -9.50
CA TYR A 104 -0.51 11.96 -10.60
C TYR A 104 0.99 11.84 -10.34
N VAL A 105 1.60 10.92 -11.08
CA VAL A 105 3.04 10.68 -11.15
C VAL A 105 3.43 10.51 -12.61
N ILE A 106 4.54 11.13 -13.02
CA ILE A 106 5.16 10.90 -14.32
C ILE A 106 6.50 10.23 -14.07
N ILE A 107 6.76 9.13 -14.76
CA ILE A 107 7.99 8.34 -14.64
C ILE A 107 8.58 8.18 -16.05
N GLU A 108 9.88 8.45 -16.19
CA GLU A 108 10.63 8.07 -17.38
C GLU A 108 11.12 6.62 -17.22
N GLY A 109 10.52 5.71 -17.97
CA GLY A 109 10.85 4.28 -17.97
C GLY A 109 12.05 4.00 -18.87
N HIS A 110 12.77 2.92 -18.57
CA HIS A 110 14.06 2.59 -19.22
C HIS A 110 14.03 1.24 -19.96
N GLY A 111 12.86 0.76 -20.40
CA GLY A 111 12.74 -0.47 -21.21
C GLY A 111 13.27 -1.70 -20.49
N GLY A 112 13.05 -1.82 -19.17
CA GLY A 112 13.52 -2.91 -18.34
C GLY A 112 14.97 -2.79 -17.83
N ASN A 113 15.70 -1.75 -18.24
CA ASN A 113 17.03 -1.46 -17.72
C ASN A 113 16.94 -0.59 -16.46
N LEU A 114 17.83 -0.79 -15.51
CA LEU A 114 17.94 0.09 -14.35
C LEU A 114 18.93 1.22 -14.65
N PRO A 115 18.55 2.49 -14.31
CA PRO A 115 19.42 3.65 -14.58
C PRO A 115 20.79 3.57 -13.87
N LYS A 116 20.81 3.06 -12.64
CA LYS A 116 22.04 2.84 -11.86
C LYS A 116 22.33 1.35 -11.71
N LYS A 117 23.61 0.96 -11.70
CA LYS A 117 24.07 -0.41 -11.51
C LYS A 117 24.41 -0.73 -10.04
N GLU A 118 24.31 0.25 -9.16
CA GLU A 118 24.48 0.08 -7.72
C GLU A 118 23.60 1.07 -6.95
N GLY A 119 23.20 0.69 -5.76
CA GLY A 119 22.40 1.55 -4.88
C GLY A 119 21.87 0.84 -3.65
N THR A 120 21.47 1.68 -2.69
CA THR A 120 20.72 1.24 -1.51
C THR A 120 19.34 1.86 -1.57
N ILE A 121 18.31 1.06 -1.33
CA ILE A 121 16.93 1.50 -1.24
C ILE A 121 16.39 1.14 0.13
N ASN A 122 15.54 2.02 0.67
CA ASN A 122 14.82 1.75 1.91
C ASN A 122 13.33 1.59 1.58
N VAL A 123 12.80 0.43 1.92
CA VAL A 123 11.39 0.08 1.67
C VAL A 123 10.52 0.20 2.93
N GLY A 124 11.12 0.58 4.07
CA GLY A 124 10.43 0.65 5.36
C GLY A 124 9.70 -0.65 5.67
N SER A 125 8.47 -0.54 6.20
CA SER A 125 7.58 -1.69 6.45
C SER A 125 6.75 -2.12 5.22
N ALA A 126 7.04 -1.58 4.03
CA ALA A 126 6.25 -1.78 2.81
C ALA A 126 6.57 -3.11 2.11
N GLY A 127 6.12 -4.23 2.67
CA GLY A 127 6.41 -5.57 2.14
C GLY A 127 6.03 -5.81 0.67
N THR A 128 5.03 -5.09 0.14
CA THR A 128 4.68 -5.15 -1.29
C THR A 128 5.73 -4.44 -2.14
N ALA A 129 6.22 -3.28 -1.69
CA ALA A 129 7.28 -2.54 -2.37
C ALA A 129 8.58 -3.37 -2.38
N ALA A 130 8.95 -3.95 -1.23
CA ALA A 130 10.12 -4.81 -1.11
C ALA A 130 10.12 -5.94 -2.14
N ARG A 131 9.02 -6.68 -2.25
CA ARG A 131 8.91 -7.82 -3.19
C ARG A 131 9.01 -7.38 -4.65
N PHE A 132 8.34 -6.31 -5.04
CA PHE A 132 8.36 -5.82 -6.41
C PHE A 132 9.71 -5.25 -6.79
N LEU A 133 10.32 -4.46 -5.91
CA LEU A 133 11.65 -3.90 -6.13
C LEU A 133 12.71 -4.99 -6.17
N THR A 134 12.66 -6.00 -5.30
CA THR A 134 13.58 -7.16 -5.35
C THR A 134 13.49 -7.86 -6.71
N ALA A 135 12.28 -8.12 -7.22
CA ALA A 135 12.12 -8.74 -8.52
C ALA A 135 12.65 -7.85 -9.66
N MET A 136 12.41 -6.53 -9.60
CA MET A 136 12.91 -5.57 -10.58
C MET A 136 14.44 -5.49 -10.56
N LEU A 137 15.06 -5.43 -9.39
CA LEU A 137 16.51 -5.39 -9.23
C LEU A 137 17.20 -6.65 -9.77
N GLY A 138 16.52 -7.81 -9.67
CA GLY A 138 16.97 -9.07 -10.24
C GLY A 138 17.05 -9.10 -11.77
N LEU A 139 16.50 -8.10 -12.48
CA LEU A 139 16.66 -7.94 -13.93
C LEU A 139 18.01 -7.32 -14.34
N SER A 140 18.77 -6.80 -13.37
CA SER A 140 20.04 -6.10 -13.63
C SER A 140 21.22 -6.90 -13.09
N ASP A 141 22.38 -6.75 -13.73
CA ASP A 141 23.67 -7.26 -13.26
C ASP A 141 24.26 -6.42 -12.14
N GLY A 142 23.52 -5.43 -11.64
CA GLY A 142 23.98 -4.49 -10.62
C GLY A 142 24.07 -5.08 -9.22
N LYS A 143 24.63 -4.30 -8.30
CA LYS A 143 24.72 -4.64 -6.88
C LYS A 143 23.86 -3.70 -6.05
N TYR A 144 22.83 -4.25 -5.42
CA TYR A 144 21.86 -3.46 -4.66
C TYR A 144 21.69 -3.97 -3.24
N THR A 145 21.42 -3.04 -2.33
CA THR A 145 21.04 -3.33 -0.94
C THR A 145 19.61 -2.87 -0.71
N ILE A 146 18.79 -3.72 -0.11
CA ILE A 146 17.43 -3.40 0.32
C ILE A 146 17.44 -3.33 1.83
N ASP A 147 17.06 -2.18 2.38
CA ASP A 147 16.95 -1.93 3.80
C ASP A 147 15.46 -1.83 4.17
N GLU A 148 15.05 -2.50 5.24
CA GLU A 148 13.71 -2.50 5.81
C GLU A 148 13.63 -1.71 7.11
N SER A 149 14.70 -1.00 7.51
CA SER A 149 14.70 -0.22 8.74
C SER A 149 13.71 0.94 8.65
N ASP A 150 12.79 1.01 9.60
CA ASP A 150 12.05 2.22 9.87
C ASP A 150 13.06 3.28 10.34
N GLN A 151 13.27 4.33 9.57
CA GLN A 151 13.97 5.51 10.06
C GLN A 151 13.03 6.20 11.04
N SER A 152 13.21 5.89 12.31
CA SER A 152 12.59 6.60 13.44
C SER A 152 13.13 8.01 13.59
#